data_abad57e147a881cfc61f9ac5d656c8c5
#
_entry.id   abad57e147a881cfc61f9ac5d656c8c5
#
_cell.length_a   1.000
_cell.length_b   1.000
_cell.length_c   1.000
_cell.angle_alpha   90.00
_cell.angle_beta   90.00
_cell.angle_gamma   90.00
#
_symmetry.space_group_name_H-M   'P 1'
#
loop_
_entity.id
_entity.type
_entity.pdbx_description
1 polymer ?
#
loop_
_entity_poly.entity_id
_entity_poly.type
_entity_poly.pdbx_seq_one_letter_code
_entity_poly.pdbx_strand_id
1 'polypeptide(L)'
;MSAPEAGVRAQAAGARARQRTAMLSVVAAIFLVAVKLATGLATGSLAFIAEAGHSGTDLVAALLTFFAVRVALRPPDREHHYGHGKAEHLAALGESAFLMLVSVFIGFESIRRLVDGGGGHHVDVTWWALVVLVVVI
;
A
#
# COMPACT_ATOMS: atom_id res chain seq x y z
N MET A 1 5.24 36.06 20.93
CA MET A 1 5.62 34.85 20.15
C MET A 1 6.41 35.36 18.96
N SER A 2 7.70 35.03 18.88
CA SER A 2 8.57 35.51 17.80
C SER A 2 8.26 34.77 16.48
N ALA A 3 8.48 35.43 15.32
CA ALA A 3 8.26 34.83 14.00
C ALA A 3 8.99 33.46 13.80
N PRO A 4 10.23 33.28 14.33
CA PRO A 4 10.92 31.99 14.24
C PRO A 4 10.21 30.85 14.98
N GLU A 5 9.63 31.11 16.14
CA GLU A 5 8.91 30.10 16.94
C GLU A 5 7.62 29.63 16.26
N ALA A 6 6.92 30.55 15.57
CA ALA A 6 5.73 30.21 14.79
C ALA A 6 6.09 29.29 13.60
N GLY A 7 7.21 29.55 12.92
CA GLY A 7 7.71 28.71 11.83
C GLY A 7 8.05 27.28 12.27
N VAL A 8 8.77 27.13 13.38
CA VAL A 8 9.14 25.80 13.93
C VAL A 8 7.91 25.01 14.34
N ARG A 9 6.91 25.65 14.98
CA ARG A 9 5.65 24.99 15.35
C ARG A 9 4.84 24.55 14.13
N ALA A 10 4.77 25.37 13.08
CA ALA A 10 4.09 25.02 11.84
C ALA A 10 4.74 23.82 11.15
N GLN A 11 6.08 23.75 11.09
CA GLN A 11 6.82 22.62 10.54
C GLN A 11 6.59 21.35 11.36
N ALA A 12 6.64 21.44 12.69
CA ALA A 12 6.37 20.31 13.57
C ALA A 12 4.93 19.79 13.45
N ALA A 13 3.95 20.68 13.28
CA ALA A 13 2.56 20.32 13.06
C ALA A 13 2.39 19.60 11.71
N GLY A 14 3.02 20.12 10.64
CA GLY A 14 3.03 19.49 9.33
C GLY A 14 3.66 18.08 9.34
N ALA A 15 4.78 17.90 10.03
CA ALA A 15 5.44 16.62 10.21
C ALA A 15 4.54 15.59 10.91
N ARG A 16 3.87 15.98 11.99
CA ARG A 16 2.92 15.14 12.71
C ARG A 16 1.70 14.78 11.86
N ALA A 17 1.21 15.71 11.06
CA ALA A 17 0.10 15.45 10.14
C ALA A 17 0.49 14.39 9.09
N ARG A 18 1.64 14.53 8.42
CA ARG A 18 2.15 13.55 7.45
C ARG A 18 2.29 12.16 8.07
N GLN A 19 2.88 12.05 9.26
CA GLN A 19 3.05 10.77 9.94
C GLN A 19 1.70 10.12 10.31
N ARG A 20 0.72 10.92 10.76
CA ARG A 20 -0.63 10.42 11.06
C ARG A 20 -1.34 9.92 9.81
N THR A 21 -1.26 10.66 8.71
CA THR A 21 -1.87 10.24 7.44
C THR A 21 -1.25 8.94 6.94
N ALA A 22 0.07 8.82 6.93
CA ALA A 22 0.75 7.59 6.54
C ALA A 22 0.37 6.40 7.44
N MET A 23 0.25 6.62 8.76
CA MET A 23 -0.19 5.57 9.70
C MET A 23 -1.64 5.15 9.45
N LEU A 24 -2.55 6.11 9.16
CA LEU A 24 -3.94 5.82 8.82
C LEU A 24 -4.03 4.98 7.54
N SER A 25 -3.22 5.29 6.52
CA SER A 25 -3.17 4.50 5.28
C SER A 25 -2.75 3.06 5.54
N VAL A 26 -1.74 2.83 6.39
CA VAL A 26 -1.31 1.47 6.78
C VAL A 26 -2.43 0.72 7.51
N VAL A 27 -3.09 1.37 8.47
CA VAL A 27 -4.20 0.74 9.22
C VAL A 27 -5.36 0.40 8.29
N ALA A 28 -5.73 1.31 7.39
CA ALA A 28 -6.77 1.06 6.40
C ALA A 28 -6.41 -0.10 5.47
N ALA A 29 -5.17 -0.15 4.97
CA ALA A 29 -4.70 -1.23 4.12
C ALA A 29 -4.72 -2.59 4.83
N ILE A 30 -4.26 -2.66 6.09
CA ILE A 30 -4.34 -3.89 6.91
C ILE A 30 -5.79 -4.33 7.07
N PHE A 31 -6.70 -3.39 7.38
CA PHE A 31 -8.11 -3.69 7.54
C PHE A 31 -8.73 -4.25 6.25
N LEU A 32 -8.45 -3.63 5.10
CA LEU A 32 -8.95 -4.08 3.80
C LEU A 32 -8.44 -5.48 3.44
N VAL A 33 -7.14 -5.75 3.63
CA VAL A 33 -6.57 -7.08 3.41
C VAL A 33 -7.24 -8.11 4.31
N ALA A 34 -7.42 -7.80 5.60
CA ALA A 34 -8.03 -8.71 6.57
C ALA A 34 -9.48 -9.04 6.20
N VAL A 35 -10.28 -8.04 5.84
CA VAL A 35 -11.69 -8.22 5.44
C VAL A 35 -11.78 -9.07 4.16
N LYS A 36 -10.99 -8.75 3.13
CA LYS A 36 -10.99 -9.49 1.86
C LYS A 36 -10.55 -10.94 2.06
N LEU A 37 -9.49 -11.15 2.85
CA LEU A 37 -8.98 -12.48 3.15
C LEU A 37 -9.99 -13.31 3.96
N ALA A 38 -10.58 -12.73 5.02
CA ALA A 38 -11.59 -13.39 5.82
C ALA A 38 -12.82 -13.77 4.97
N THR A 39 -13.28 -12.87 4.10
CA THR A 39 -14.39 -13.14 3.18
C THR A 39 -14.03 -14.24 2.20
N GLY A 40 -12.83 -14.20 1.61
CA GLY A 40 -12.36 -15.21 0.66
C GLY A 40 -12.29 -16.60 1.29
N LEU A 41 -11.77 -16.72 2.51
CA LEU A 41 -11.69 -17.98 3.25
C LEU A 41 -13.06 -18.50 3.68
N ALA A 42 -13.95 -17.62 4.15
CA ALA A 42 -15.29 -18.00 4.59
C ALA A 42 -16.19 -18.46 3.44
N THR A 43 -15.97 -17.95 2.23
CA THR A 43 -16.78 -18.26 1.04
C THR A 43 -16.14 -19.28 0.10
N GLY A 44 -14.85 -19.61 0.33
CA GLY A 44 -14.07 -20.43 -0.60
C GLY A 44 -13.81 -19.74 -1.95
N SER A 45 -14.02 -18.43 -2.04
CA SER A 45 -13.88 -17.67 -3.29
C SER A 45 -12.43 -17.32 -3.57
N LEU A 46 -11.87 -17.94 -4.63
CA LEU A 46 -10.53 -17.62 -5.12
C LEU A 46 -10.42 -16.16 -5.59
N ALA A 47 -11.50 -15.54 -6.07
CA ALA A 47 -11.52 -14.15 -6.48
C ALA A 47 -11.23 -13.20 -5.30
N PHE A 48 -11.87 -13.43 -4.14
CA PHE A 48 -11.58 -12.64 -2.94
C PHE A 48 -10.18 -12.88 -2.40
N ILE A 49 -9.66 -14.11 -2.51
CA ILE A 49 -8.28 -14.41 -2.10
C ILE A 49 -7.28 -13.71 -3.02
N ALA A 50 -7.52 -13.71 -4.33
CA ALA A 50 -6.70 -12.98 -5.29
C ALA A 50 -6.75 -11.46 -5.06
N GLU A 51 -7.94 -10.95 -4.76
CA GLU A 51 -8.15 -9.53 -4.43
C GLU A 51 -7.48 -9.12 -3.10
N ALA A 52 -7.46 -10.03 -2.11
CA ALA A 52 -6.69 -9.84 -0.89
C ALA A 52 -5.18 -9.79 -1.18
N GLY A 53 -4.68 -10.61 -2.10
CA GLY A 53 -3.30 -10.58 -2.58
C GLY A 53 -2.96 -9.23 -3.22
N HIS A 54 -3.84 -8.72 -4.09
CA HIS A 54 -3.68 -7.39 -4.69
C HIS A 54 -3.64 -6.28 -3.62
N SER A 55 -4.59 -6.29 -2.68
CA SER A 55 -4.58 -5.34 -1.55
C SER A 55 -3.34 -5.52 -0.64
N GLY A 56 -2.71 -6.69 -0.63
CA GLY A 56 -1.42 -6.92 0.02
C GLY A 56 -0.28 -6.12 -0.61
N THR A 57 -0.30 -5.90 -1.93
CA THR A 57 0.68 -5.03 -2.61
C THR A 57 0.52 -3.58 -2.17
N ASP A 58 -0.72 -3.10 -2.01
CA ASP A 58 -1.04 -1.76 -1.53
C ASP A 58 -0.57 -1.57 -0.07
N LEU A 59 -0.69 -2.63 0.75
CA LEU A 59 -0.16 -2.62 2.12
C LEU A 59 1.36 -2.47 2.12
N VAL A 60 2.08 -3.16 1.23
CA VAL A 60 3.54 -3.02 1.10
C VAL A 60 3.90 -1.58 0.72
N ALA A 61 3.20 -0.98 -0.26
CA ALA A 61 3.39 0.40 -0.66
C ALA A 61 3.14 1.38 0.51
N ALA A 62 2.04 1.19 1.25
CA ALA A 62 1.71 2.01 2.43
C ALA A 62 2.78 1.89 3.53
N LEU A 63 3.34 0.71 3.76
CA LEU A 63 4.43 0.51 4.71
C LEU A 63 5.71 1.20 4.26
N LEU A 64 6.09 1.08 2.99
CA LEU A 64 7.26 1.77 2.43
C LEU A 64 7.12 3.29 2.62
N THR A 65 5.98 3.85 2.26
CA THR A 65 5.67 5.28 2.45
C THR A 65 5.72 5.67 3.93
N PHE A 66 5.14 4.88 4.83
CA PHE A 66 5.18 5.14 6.27
C PHE A 66 6.61 5.19 6.82
N PHE A 67 7.44 4.20 6.47
CA PHE A 67 8.84 4.17 6.90
C PHE A 67 9.65 5.32 6.28
N ALA A 68 9.41 5.64 5.00
CA ALA A 68 10.07 6.74 4.32
C ALA A 68 9.78 8.09 4.99
N VAL A 69 8.52 8.38 5.26
CA VAL A 69 8.11 9.60 5.99
C VAL A 69 8.74 9.65 7.36
N ARG A 70 8.77 8.52 8.07
CA ARG A 70 9.39 8.45 9.41
C ARG A 70 10.89 8.72 9.37
N VAL A 71 11.60 8.23 8.35
CA VAL A 71 13.03 8.49 8.16
C VAL A 71 13.28 9.93 7.71
N ALA A 72 12.48 10.41 6.74
CA ALA A 72 12.62 11.77 6.19
C ALA A 72 12.44 12.87 7.26
N LEU A 73 11.63 12.60 8.28
CA LEU A 73 11.37 13.52 9.39
C LEU A 73 12.49 13.52 10.47
N ARG A 74 13.53 12.68 10.34
CA ARG A 74 14.68 12.71 11.25
C ARG A 74 15.51 13.97 11.01
N PRO A 75 16.00 14.61 12.09
CA PRO A 75 16.88 15.76 11.96
C PRO A 75 18.20 15.38 11.28
N PRO A 76 18.94 16.36 10.72
CA PRO A 76 20.30 16.15 10.22
C PRO A 76 21.20 15.52 11.28
N ASP A 77 22.06 14.59 10.87
CA ASP A 77 23.09 13.96 11.70
C ASP A 77 24.50 14.17 11.10
N ARG A 78 25.52 13.55 11.71
CA ARG A 78 26.90 13.73 11.26
C ARG A 78 27.18 13.15 9.87
N GLU A 79 26.41 12.16 9.44
CA GLU A 79 26.56 11.52 8.14
C GLU A 79 25.63 12.18 7.10
N HIS A 80 24.51 12.76 7.52
CA HIS A 80 23.51 13.38 6.67
C HIS A 80 23.26 14.84 7.03
N HIS A 81 24.23 15.71 6.72
CA HIS A 81 24.22 17.14 7.05
C HIS A 81 22.99 17.88 6.46
N TYR A 82 22.43 17.40 5.35
CA TYR A 82 21.25 17.97 4.68
C TYR A 82 19.93 17.31 5.14
N GLY A 83 20.00 16.43 6.16
CA GLY A 83 18.84 15.67 6.65
C GLY A 83 18.49 14.47 5.77
N HIS A 84 17.36 13.83 6.08
CA HIS A 84 16.94 12.55 5.51
C HIS A 84 15.82 12.67 4.47
N GLY A 85 15.53 13.87 3.97
CA GLY A 85 14.41 14.13 3.04
C GLY A 85 14.43 13.29 1.75
N LYS A 86 15.62 12.87 1.30
CA LYS A 86 15.76 11.97 0.13
C LYS A 86 15.18 10.56 0.34
N ALA A 87 14.90 10.16 1.58
CA ALA A 87 14.28 8.87 1.88
C ALA A 87 12.89 8.72 1.23
N GLU A 88 12.12 9.80 1.10
CA GLU A 88 10.84 9.78 0.38
C GLU A 88 11.01 9.44 -1.10
N HIS A 89 12.04 9.98 -1.75
CA HIS A 89 12.33 9.66 -3.16
C HIS A 89 12.82 8.22 -3.36
N LEU A 90 13.65 7.71 -2.44
CA LEU A 90 14.10 6.33 -2.47
C LEU A 90 12.95 5.35 -2.25
N ALA A 91 12.02 5.68 -1.35
CA ALA A 91 10.84 4.86 -1.14
C ALA A 91 9.92 4.85 -2.38
N ALA A 92 9.67 6.01 -2.99
CA ALA A 92 8.91 6.09 -4.23
C ALA A 92 9.54 5.28 -5.37
N LEU A 93 10.87 5.29 -5.47
CA LEU A 93 11.60 4.44 -6.41
C LEU A 93 11.43 2.95 -6.08
N GLY A 94 11.56 2.59 -4.80
CA GLY A 94 11.36 1.21 -4.32
C GLY A 94 9.93 0.72 -4.56
N GLU A 95 8.93 1.55 -4.31
CA GLU A 95 7.53 1.27 -4.59
C GLU A 95 7.29 1.04 -6.08
N SER A 96 7.79 1.93 -6.93
CA SER A 96 7.68 1.80 -8.39
C SER A 96 8.34 0.52 -8.91
N ALA A 97 9.52 0.18 -8.40
CA ALA A 97 10.22 -1.05 -8.76
C ALA A 97 9.43 -2.29 -8.30
N PHE A 98 8.89 -2.27 -7.09
CA PHE A 98 8.05 -3.34 -6.56
C PHE A 98 6.78 -3.56 -7.40
N LEU A 99 6.05 -2.48 -7.70
CA LEU A 99 4.85 -2.55 -8.55
C LEU A 99 5.17 -3.05 -9.96
N MET A 100 6.30 -2.64 -10.53
CA MET A 100 6.76 -3.14 -11.82
C MET A 100 7.02 -4.65 -11.79
N LEU A 101 7.70 -5.16 -10.76
CA LEU A 101 7.94 -6.60 -10.59
C LEU A 101 6.63 -7.38 -10.45
N VAL A 102 5.69 -6.90 -9.62
CA VAL A 102 4.38 -7.53 -9.46
C VAL A 102 3.61 -7.53 -10.77
N SER A 103 3.62 -6.43 -11.52
CA SER A 103 2.94 -6.33 -12.83
C SER A 103 3.51 -7.30 -13.85
N VAL A 104 4.82 -7.43 -13.92
CA VAL A 104 5.51 -8.40 -14.80
C VAL A 104 5.13 -9.83 -14.40
N PHE A 105 5.13 -10.14 -13.11
CA PHE A 105 4.76 -11.46 -12.60
C PHE A 105 3.31 -11.82 -12.95
N ILE A 106 2.36 -10.91 -12.69
CA ILE A 106 0.94 -11.10 -13.00
C ILE A 106 0.75 -11.27 -14.52
N GLY A 107 1.43 -10.42 -15.32
CA GLY A 107 1.37 -10.51 -16.79
C GLY A 107 1.88 -11.85 -17.30
N PHE A 108 3.01 -12.32 -16.78
CA PHE A 108 3.59 -13.61 -17.14
C PHE A 108 2.64 -14.78 -16.78
N GLU A 109 2.11 -14.77 -15.54
CA GLU A 109 1.18 -15.81 -15.09
C GLU A 109 -0.13 -15.79 -15.88
N SER A 110 -0.63 -14.61 -16.25
CA SER A 110 -1.83 -14.47 -17.10
C SER A 110 -1.62 -15.04 -18.50
N ILE A 111 -0.49 -14.75 -19.13
CA ILE A 111 -0.12 -15.29 -20.44
C ILE A 111 0.03 -16.82 -20.36
N ARG A 112 0.72 -17.30 -19.34
CA ARG A 112 0.89 -18.74 -19.12
C ARG A 112 -0.44 -19.47 -19.02
N ARG A 113 -1.37 -18.95 -18.23
CA ARG A 113 -2.72 -19.55 -18.10
C ARG A 113 -3.52 -19.52 -19.39
N LEU A 114 -3.36 -18.50 -20.22
CA LEU A 114 -3.99 -18.42 -21.53
C LEU A 114 -3.44 -19.48 -22.49
N VAL A 115 -2.14 -19.73 -22.47
CA VAL A 115 -1.46 -20.71 -23.34
C VAL A 115 -1.73 -22.13 -22.86
N ASP A 116 -1.73 -22.39 -21.57
CA ASP A 116 -1.99 -23.72 -20.97
C ASP A 116 -3.47 -24.15 -21.05
N GLY A 117 -4.33 -23.37 -21.74
CA GLY A 117 -5.72 -23.70 -22.02
C GLY A 117 -6.63 -23.58 -20.79
N GLY A 118 -6.63 -22.40 -20.17
CA GLY A 118 -7.48 -21.94 -19.08
C GLY A 118 -8.47 -22.94 -18.50
N GLY A 119 -8.03 -23.72 -17.52
CA GLY A 119 -8.92 -24.60 -16.77
C GLY A 119 -10.02 -23.74 -16.12
N GLY A 120 -11.24 -23.91 -16.61
CA GLY A 120 -12.41 -23.15 -16.20
C GLY A 120 -12.66 -23.27 -14.70
N HIS A 121 -12.22 -22.29 -13.94
CA HIS A 121 -12.76 -22.07 -12.62
C HIS A 121 -14.10 -21.34 -12.80
N HIS A 122 -15.21 -22.07 -12.59
CA HIS A 122 -16.52 -21.45 -12.47
C HIS A 122 -16.48 -20.51 -11.27
N VAL A 123 -16.54 -19.22 -11.56
CA VAL A 123 -16.68 -18.20 -10.52
C VAL A 123 -18.18 -18.11 -10.21
N ASP A 124 -18.59 -18.68 -9.08
CA ASP A 124 -19.94 -18.47 -8.57
C ASP A 124 -20.05 -17.02 -8.06
N VAL A 125 -20.58 -16.16 -8.94
CA VAL A 125 -20.80 -14.75 -8.64
C VAL A 125 -22.05 -14.63 -7.79
N THR A 126 -21.88 -14.67 -6.46
CA THR A 126 -22.97 -14.39 -5.53
C THR A 126 -23.25 -12.89 -5.48
N TRP A 127 -24.51 -12.47 -5.51
CA TRP A 127 -24.92 -11.04 -5.57
C TRP A 127 -24.28 -10.15 -4.47
N TRP A 128 -24.10 -10.66 -3.27
CA TRP A 128 -23.43 -9.92 -2.19
C TRP A 128 -21.92 -9.73 -2.45
N ALA A 129 -21.28 -10.63 -3.21
CA ALA A 129 -19.88 -10.45 -3.64
C ALA A 129 -19.75 -9.24 -4.59
N LEU A 130 -20.74 -9.00 -5.46
CA LEU A 130 -20.81 -7.79 -6.28
C LEU A 130 -20.99 -6.53 -5.43
N VAL A 131 -21.80 -6.59 -4.38
CA VAL A 131 -21.97 -5.46 -3.45
C VAL A 131 -20.65 -5.14 -2.74
N VAL A 132 -19.95 -6.14 -2.24
CA VAL A 132 -18.62 -5.96 -1.60
C VAL A 132 -17.61 -5.41 -2.62
N LEU A 133 -17.61 -5.90 -3.86
CA LEU A 133 -16.73 -5.38 -4.91
C LEU A 133 -16.97 -3.89 -5.17
N VAL A 134 -18.23 -3.46 -5.28
CA VAL A 134 -18.61 -2.04 -5.51
C VAL A 134 -18.27 -1.15 -4.32
N VAL A 135 -18.38 -1.66 -3.08
CA VAL A 135 -18.06 -0.89 -1.87
C VAL A 135 -16.54 -0.74 -1.66
N VAL A 136 -15.75 -1.67 -2.18
CA VAL A 136 -14.29 -1.73 -1.98
C VAL A 136 -13.50 -1.04 -3.11
N ILE A 137 -14.11 -0.78 -4.25
CA ILE A 137 -13.55 0.04 -5.34
C ILE A 137 -13.79 1.51 -5.09
#